data_ec1620488e04214abb5f0afd4339316b
#
_entry.id   ec1620488e04214abb5f0afd4339316b
#
_cell.length_a   1.000
_cell.length_b   1.000
_cell.length_c   1.000
_cell.angle_alpha   90.00
_cell.angle_beta   90.00
_cell.angle_gamma   90.00
#
_symmetry.space_group_name_H-M   'P 1'
#
loop_
_entity.id
_entity.type
_entity.pdbx_description
1 polymer ?
#
loop_
_entity_poly.entity_id
_entity_poly.type
_entity_poly.pdbx_seq_one_letter_code
_entity_poly.pdbx_strand_id
1 'polypeptide(L)'
;MGINKSVLVLGVGPEQGLGVALCKVFAEAGYQVFGCGRSEENMNALEKITTSNGSIHGIVGDVTSQKDIENIFNKIDQAGKELVSVIYNAGNNNAKPFLEMDLKFFQDLWEVCAKGAFLTAQEAIPRLMKGGGSLIFTGATASIRSKPPFTAFAAAKSSERSLAQGLAKEFGPHGVHVAHVIVDGII
;
A
#
# COMPACT_ATOMS: atom_id res chain seq x y z
N MET A 1 -15.12 -23.01 -7.61
CA MET A 1 -14.08 -22.45 -8.50
C MET A 1 -13.54 -21.20 -7.83
N GLY A 2 -12.26 -21.13 -7.54
CA GLY A 2 -11.64 -19.94 -6.95
C GLY A 2 -11.74 -18.73 -7.88
N ILE A 3 -11.77 -17.53 -7.30
CA ILE A 3 -11.79 -16.27 -8.06
C ILE A 3 -10.47 -16.17 -8.85
N ASN A 4 -10.55 -15.96 -10.17
CA ASN A 4 -9.34 -15.77 -11.01
C ASN A 4 -8.82 -14.33 -10.95
N LYS A 5 -8.74 -13.78 -9.74
CA LYS A 5 -8.37 -12.40 -9.47
C LYS A 5 -7.36 -12.31 -8.34
N SER A 6 -6.51 -11.31 -8.40
CA SER A 6 -5.49 -11.05 -7.40
C SER A 6 -5.59 -9.65 -6.78
N VAL A 7 -5.05 -9.53 -5.57
CA VAL A 7 -4.96 -8.29 -4.80
C VAL A 7 -3.52 -8.12 -4.29
N LEU A 8 -2.99 -6.91 -4.37
CA LEU A 8 -1.71 -6.55 -3.78
C LEU A 8 -1.90 -5.66 -2.57
N VAL A 9 -1.26 -6.00 -1.45
CA VAL A 9 -1.17 -5.18 -0.24
C VAL A 9 0.29 -4.83 0.04
N LEU A 10 0.65 -3.56 -0.07
CA LEU A 10 1.99 -3.05 0.24
C LEU A 10 2.02 -2.44 1.64
N GLY A 11 3.07 -2.68 2.40
CA GLY A 11 3.18 -2.24 3.78
C GLY A 11 2.62 -3.24 4.78
N VAL A 12 2.91 -4.53 4.55
CA VAL A 12 2.59 -5.60 5.50
C VAL A 12 3.70 -5.69 6.53
N GLY A 13 3.32 -5.48 7.78
CA GLY A 13 4.19 -5.51 8.96
C GLY A 13 3.93 -6.75 9.83
N PRO A 14 4.00 -6.62 11.17
CA PRO A 14 3.75 -7.70 12.11
C PRO A 14 2.30 -8.21 12.06
N GLU A 15 2.07 -9.38 12.65
CA GLU A 15 0.80 -10.13 12.55
C GLU A 15 -0.45 -9.34 12.98
N GLN A 16 -0.33 -8.46 13.97
CA GLN A 16 -1.44 -7.64 14.47
C GLN A 16 -1.70 -6.39 13.61
N GLY A 17 -0.87 -6.14 12.59
CA GLY A 17 -0.98 -4.94 11.76
C GLY A 17 -2.10 -4.98 10.74
N LEU A 18 -2.58 -3.80 10.35
CA LEU A 18 -3.63 -3.62 9.33
C LEU A 18 -3.29 -4.35 8.02
N GLY A 19 -2.02 -4.35 7.59
CA GLY A 19 -1.60 -5.02 6.35
C GLY A 19 -1.90 -6.52 6.35
N VAL A 20 -1.65 -7.22 7.48
CA VAL A 20 -2.00 -8.66 7.62
C VAL A 20 -3.51 -8.86 7.66
N ALA A 21 -4.25 -7.99 8.36
CA ALA A 21 -5.71 -8.06 8.40
C ALA A 21 -6.33 -7.89 7.00
N LEU A 22 -5.82 -6.96 6.21
CA LEU A 22 -6.23 -6.78 4.81
C LEU A 22 -5.95 -8.05 3.97
N CYS A 23 -4.75 -8.63 4.09
CA CYS A 23 -4.43 -9.87 3.38
C CYS A 23 -5.41 -10.99 3.74
N LYS A 24 -5.72 -11.18 5.03
CA LYS A 24 -6.67 -12.20 5.51
C LYS A 24 -8.07 -11.99 4.91
N VAL A 25 -8.61 -10.78 4.98
CA VAL A 25 -9.98 -10.47 4.51
C VAL A 25 -10.12 -10.73 3.01
N PHE A 26 -9.17 -10.30 2.19
CA PHE A 26 -9.23 -10.58 0.75
C PHE A 26 -9.03 -12.04 0.41
N ALA A 27 -8.17 -12.76 1.13
CA ALA A 27 -7.97 -14.18 0.90
C ALA A 27 -9.22 -14.99 1.31
N GLU A 28 -9.87 -14.67 2.44
CA GLU A 28 -11.15 -15.28 2.80
C GLU A 28 -12.26 -14.99 1.78
N ALA A 29 -12.21 -13.84 1.12
CA ALA A 29 -13.11 -13.52 0.01
C ALA A 29 -12.78 -14.29 -1.30
N GLY A 30 -11.74 -15.13 -1.32
CA GLY A 30 -11.40 -16.01 -2.43
C GLY A 30 -10.34 -15.45 -3.41
N TYR A 31 -9.74 -14.30 -3.12
CA TYR A 31 -8.68 -13.74 -3.95
C TYR A 31 -7.32 -14.43 -3.70
N GLN A 32 -6.46 -14.40 -4.72
CA GLN A 32 -5.03 -14.59 -4.50
C GLN A 32 -4.44 -13.26 -4.02
N VAL A 33 -3.88 -13.24 -2.82
CA VAL A 33 -3.35 -12.03 -2.20
C VAL A 33 -1.82 -12.06 -2.18
N PHE A 34 -1.21 -10.99 -2.65
CA PHE A 34 0.21 -10.73 -2.51
C PHE A 34 0.41 -9.67 -1.42
N GLY A 35 1.05 -10.06 -0.32
CA GLY A 35 1.43 -9.13 0.74
C GLY A 35 2.91 -8.76 0.62
N CYS A 36 3.23 -7.48 0.62
CA CYS A 36 4.60 -7.00 0.53
C CYS A 36 5.05 -6.26 1.79
N GLY A 37 6.21 -6.62 2.31
CA GLY A 37 6.88 -5.99 3.44
C GLY A 37 8.39 -6.14 3.40
N ARG A 38 9.11 -5.40 4.24
CA ARG A 38 10.57 -5.40 4.25
C ARG A 38 11.19 -6.56 5.05
N SER A 39 10.45 -7.12 5.99
CA SER A 39 10.94 -8.19 6.86
C SER A 39 10.65 -9.54 6.23
N GLU A 40 11.71 -10.31 5.95
CA GLU A 40 11.59 -11.68 5.48
C GLU A 40 10.85 -12.57 6.50
N GLU A 41 11.11 -12.38 7.80
CA GLU A 41 10.42 -13.09 8.87
C GLU A 41 8.90 -12.87 8.82
N ASN A 42 8.46 -11.60 8.69
CA ASN A 42 7.04 -11.28 8.59
C ASN A 42 6.41 -11.85 7.30
N MET A 43 7.12 -11.82 6.18
CA MET A 43 6.61 -12.39 4.92
C MET A 43 6.50 -13.90 4.99
N ASN A 44 7.47 -14.59 5.60
CA ASN A 44 7.41 -16.02 5.86
C ASN A 44 6.29 -16.41 6.86
N ALA A 45 6.00 -15.56 7.84
CA ALA A 45 4.88 -15.75 8.76
C ALA A 45 3.53 -15.52 8.05
N LEU A 46 3.45 -14.53 7.17
CA LEU A 46 2.27 -14.23 6.37
C LEU A 46 1.86 -15.41 5.48
N GLU A 47 2.80 -16.08 4.84
CA GLU A 47 2.56 -17.26 3.98
C GLU A 47 2.01 -18.47 4.72
N LYS A 48 2.26 -18.56 6.02
CA LYS A 48 1.76 -19.66 6.87
C LYS A 48 0.30 -19.48 7.26
N ILE A 49 -0.30 -18.33 6.98
CA ILE A 49 -1.70 -18.06 7.31
C ILE A 49 -2.59 -18.89 6.37
N THR A 50 -3.33 -19.80 6.96
CA THR A 50 -4.31 -20.61 6.23
C THR A 50 -5.61 -19.85 6.04
N THR A 51 -6.17 -19.90 4.84
CA THR A 51 -7.45 -19.31 4.48
C THR A 51 -8.33 -20.35 3.78
N SER A 52 -9.65 -20.20 3.91
CA SER A 52 -10.60 -21.21 3.42
C SER A 52 -10.83 -21.14 1.90
N ASN A 53 -10.71 -19.95 1.30
CA ASN A 53 -11.21 -19.69 -0.06
C ASN A 53 -10.14 -19.19 -1.03
N GLY A 54 -9.11 -18.53 -0.57
CA GLY A 54 -8.03 -17.95 -1.37
C GLY A 54 -6.66 -18.37 -0.91
N SER A 55 -5.64 -17.59 -1.28
CA SER A 55 -4.24 -17.82 -0.88
C SER A 55 -3.53 -16.52 -0.56
N ILE A 56 -2.52 -16.59 0.29
CA ILE A 56 -1.66 -15.44 0.63
C ILE A 56 -0.21 -15.80 0.27
N HIS A 57 0.47 -14.86 -0.41
CA HIS A 57 1.86 -14.97 -0.81
C HIS A 57 2.64 -13.77 -0.28
N GLY A 58 3.74 -14.03 0.43
CA GLY A 58 4.63 -13.00 0.95
C GLY A 58 5.67 -12.57 -0.09
N ILE A 59 5.90 -11.27 -0.22
CA ILE A 59 6.96 -10.73 -1.08
C ILE A 59 7.82 -9.78 -0.24
N VAL A 60 9.10 -10.06 -0.14
CA VAL A 60 10.06 -9.13 0.46
C VAL A 60 10.37 -8.02 -0.53
N GLY A 61 10.19 -6.75 -0.12
CA GLY A 61 10.51 -5.59 -0.94
C GLY A 61 10.33 -4.28 -0.19
N ASP A 62 11.06 -3.25 -0.61
CA ASP A 62 10.98 -1.90 -0.07
C ASP A 62 10.21 -1.00 -1.05
N VAL A 63 9.13 -0.40 -0.59
CA VAL A 63 8.29 0.50 -1.40
C VAL A 63 9.01 1.78 -1.84
N THR A 64 10.13 2.12 -1.21
CA THR A 64 10.97 3.27 -1.59
C THR A 64 11.95 2.95 -2.71
N SER A 65 12.11 1.67 -3.06
CA SER A 65 12.96 1.17 -4.13
C SER A 65 12.15 0.96 -5.41
N GLN A 66 12.44 1.71 -6.46
CA GLN A 66 11.78 1.54 -7.75
C GLN A 66 11.97 0.11 -8.29
N LYS A 67 13.18 -0.43 -8.17
CA LYS A 67 13.50 -1.80 -8.61
C LYS A 67 12.66 -2.85 -7.86
N ASP A 68 12.44 -2.67 -6.56
CA ASP A 68 11.64 -3.62 -5.78
C ASP A 68 10.17 -3.53 -6.19
N ILE A 69 9.64 -2.33 -6.41
CA ILE A 69 8.28 -2.13 -6.92
C ILE A 69 8.11 -2.82 -8.27
N GLU A 70 9.01 -2.60 -9.23
CA GLU A 70 8.99 -3.29 -10.53
C GLU A 70 9.00 -4.82 -10.37
N ASN A 71 9.87 -5.35 -9.49
CA ASN A 71 9.96 -6.78 -9.22
C ASN A 71 8.68 -7.36 -8.59
N ILE A 72 8.03 -6.63 -7.67
CA ILE A 72 6.77 -7.02 -7.05
C ILE A 72 5.69 -7.19 -8.12
N PHE A 73 5.52 -6.18 -8.97
CA PHE A 73 4.50 -6.23 -10.02
C PHE A 73 4.80 -7.29 -11.09
N ASN A 74 6.07 -7.51 -11.44
CA ASN A 74 6.47 -8.60 -12.33
C ASN A 74 6.11 -9.99 -11.76
N LYS A 75 6.28 -10.23 -10.45
CA LYS A 75 5.85 -11.47 -9.81
C LYS A 75 4.33 -11.66 -9.87
N ILE A 76 3.57 -10.58 -9.71
CA ILE A 76 2.09 -10.63 -9.83
C ILE A 76 1.68 -10.98 -11.26
N ASP A 77 2.30 -10.36 -12.26
CA ASP A 77 2.04 -10.65 -13.68
C ASP A 77 2.36 -12.13 -14.01
N GLN A 78 3.45 -12.68 -13.48
CA GLN A 78 3.84 -14.09 -13.66
C GLN A 78 2.85 -15.07 -13.04
N ALA A 79 2.10 -14.67 -12.01
CA ALA A 79 1.07 -15.51 -11.41
C ALA A 79 -0.17 -15.69 -12.31
N GLY A 80 -0.30 -14.90 -13.38
CA GLY A 80 -1.29 -15.08 -14.45
C GLY A 80 -2.74 -14.79 -14.05
N LYS A 81 -2.97 -14.14 -12.90
CA LYS A 81 -4.31 -13.71 -12.47
C LYS A 81 -4.51 -12.20 -12.69
N GLU A 82 -5.76 -11.83 -12.93
CA GLU A 82 -6.13 -10.43 -13.09
C GLU A 82 -5.92 -9.66 -11.78
N LEU A 83 -5.08 -8.62 -11.78
CA LEU A 83 -4.91 -7.72 -10.64
C LEU A 83 -6.10 -6.74 -10.60
N VAL A 84 -6.92 -6.82 -9.56
CA VAL A 84 -8.14 -6.01 -9.43
C VAL A 84 -8.08 -4.98 -8.31
N SER A 85 -7.14 -5.12 -7.37
CA SER A 85 -6.97 -4.12 -6.32
C SER A 85 -5.51 -4.04 -5.86
N VAL A 86 -5.07 -2.81 -5.64
CA VAL A 86 -3.78 -2.49 -5.01
C VAL A 86 -4.04 -1.61 -3.81
N ILE A 87 -3.58 -2.03 -2.63
CA ILE A 87 -3.69 -1.28 -1.39
C ILE A 87 -2.30 -0.82 -0.96
N TYR A 88 -2.06 0.47 -1.04
CA TYR A 88 -0.86 1.09 -0.51
C TYR A 88 -1.07 1.42 0.97
N ASN A 89 -0.60 0.52 1.84
CA ASN A 89 -0.72 0.63 3.28
C ASN A 89 0.62 0.98 3.96
N ALA A 90 1.69 1.17 3.18
CA ALA A 90 2.98 1.52 3.74
C ALA A 90 2.99 2.93 4.34
N GLY A 91 3.56 3.04 5.53
CA GLY A 91 3.67 4.30 6.24
C GLY A 91 4.47 4.13 7.52
N ASN A 92 4.92 5.25 8.05
CA ASN A 92 5.53 5.36 9.37
C ASN A 92 5.06 6.67 10.01
N ASN A 93 4.54 6.60 11.22
CA ASN A 93 4.00 7.75 11.94
C ASN A 93 4.98 8.30 12.99
N ASN A 94 6.25 8.38 12.64
CA ASN A 94 7.28 8.87 13.54
C ASN A 94 7.05 10.34 13.89
N ALA A 95 7.19 10.62 15.17
CA ALA A 95 7.02 11.96 15.75
C ALA A 95 8.37 12.55 16.16
N LYS A 96 8.58 13.84 15.87
CA LYS A 96 9.75 14.59 16.33
C LYS A 96 9.43 16.07 16.39
N PRO A 97 9.85 16.82 17.44
CA PRO A 97 9.71 18.28 17.49
C PRO A 97 10.36 18.93 16.27
N PHE A 98 9.72 19.95 15.69
CA PHE A 98 10.16 20.50 14.41
C PHE A 98 11.60 20.98 14.38
N LEU A 99 12.05 21.69 15.42
CA LEU A 99 13.42 22.20 15.48
C LEU A 99 14.49 21.13 15.77
N GLU A 100 14.07 19.93 16.12
CA GLU A 100 14.96 18.78 16.34
C GLU A 100 15.03 17.87 15.10
N MET A 101 14.16 18.11 14.08
CA MET A 101 14.18 17.33 12.86
C MET A 101 15.41 17.68 12.03
N ASP A 102 16.11 16.66 11.59
CA ASP A 102 17.07 16.78 10.50
C ASP A 102 16.40 16.48 9.14
N LEU A 103 17.09 16.81 8.07
CA LEU A 103 16.59 16.60 6.71
C LEU A 103 16.33 15.12 6.42
N LYS A 104 17.17 14.23 6.94
CA LYS A 104 17.01 12.78 6.76
C LYS A 104 15.70 12.28 7.35
N PHE A 105 15.34 12.68 8.57
CA PHE A 105 14.08 12.31 9.20
C PHE A 105 12.87 12.74 8.33
N PHE A 106 12.90 13.95 7.80
CA PHE A 106 11.84 14.45 6.91
C PHE A 106 11.78 13.64 5.62
N GLN A 107 12.93 13.38 4.99
CA GLN A 107 13.03 12.62 3.73
C GLN A 107 12.56 11.18 3.91
N ASP A 108 12.95 10.50 4.98
CA ASP A 108 12.55 9.10 5.23
C ASP A 108 11.02 8.95 5.32
N LEU A 109 10.32 9.90 5.92
CA LEU A 109 8.85 9.92 5.97
C LEU A 109 8.24 10.19 4.60
N TRP A 110 8.80 11.13 3.86
CA TRP A 110 8.34 11.48 2.52
C TRP A 110 8.58 10.36 1.51
N GLU A 111 9.72 9.70 1.59
CA GLU A 111 10.03 8.57 0.70
C GLU A 111 9.04 7.42 0.85
N VAL A 112 8.68 7.06 2.08
CA VAL A 112 7.70 6.01 2.30
C VAL A 112 6.29 6.47 1.91
N CYS A 113 5.82 7.62 2.40
CA CYS A 113 4.41 7.98 2.21
C CYS A 113 4.11 8.60 0.84
N ALA A 114 5.05 9.34 0.24
CA ALA A 114 4.82 10.05 -1.02
C ALA A 114 5.46 9.35 -2.23
N LYS A 115 6.79 9.16 -2.20
CA LYS A 115 7.52 8.54 -3.30
C LYS A 115 7.08 7.10 -3.54
N GLY A 116 6.98 6.28 -2.50
CA GLY A 116 6.55 4.89 -2.63
C GLY A 116 5.12 4.77 -3.15
N ALA A 117 4.22 5.66 -2.73
CA ALA A 117 2.86 5.74 -3.26
C ALA A 117 2.86 6.08 -4.76
N PHE A 118 3.69 7.02 -5.18
CA PHE A 118 3.86 7.40 -6.59
C PHE A 118 4.41 6.23 -7.44
N LEU A 119 5.49 5.59 -7.00
CA LEU A 119 6.07 4.44 -7.72
C LEU A 119 5.07 3.29 -7.85
N THR A 120 4.32 3.01 -6.77
CA THR A 120 3.26 2.01 -6.79
C THR A 120 2.16 2.36 -7.78
N ALA A 121 1.72 3.62 -7.81
CA ALA A 121 0.68 4.06 -8.73
C ALA A 121 1.09 3.93 -10.21
N GLN A 122 2.36 4.25 -10.54
CA GLN A 122 2.88 4.09 -11.90
C GLN A 122 2.80 2.65 -12.41
N GLU A 123 3.05 1.66 -11.55
CA GLU A 123 2.96 0.25 -11.90
C GLU A 123 1.52 -0.31 -11.83
N ALA A 124 0.73 0.16 -10.87
CA ALA A 124 -0.63 -0.34 -10.63
C ALA A 124 -1.60 0.10 -11.72
N ILE A 125 -1.62 1.40 -12.06
CA ILE A 125 -2.64 1.99 -12.93
C ILE A 125 -2.71 1.33 -14.30
N PRO A 126 -1.60 1.11 -15.05
CA PRO A 126 -1.67 0.46 -16.35
C PRO A 126 -2.25 -0.97 -16.30
N ARG A 127 -2.07 -1.66 -15.17
CA ARG A 127 -2.62 -3.01 -14.96
C ARG A 127 -4.10 -2.96 -14.62
N LEU A 128 -4.49 -2.05 -13.74
CA LEU A 128 -5.89 -1.86 -13.33
C LEU A 128 -6.78 -1.36 -14.48
N MET A 129 -6.25 -0.57 -15.42
CA MET A 129 -6.99 -0.12 -16.60
C MET A 129 -7.41 -1.26 -17.53
N LYS A 130 -6.76 -2.43 -17.51
CA LYS A 130 -7.06 -3.56 -18.41
C LYS A 130 -8.44 -4.19 -18.15
N GLY A 131 -8.85 -4.29 -16.89
CA GLY A 131 -10.11 -4.91 -16.49
C GLY A 131 -10.96 -4.03 -15.56
N GLY A 132 -10.50 -2.84 -15.26
CA GLY A 132 -11.02 -2.03 -14.17
C GLY A 132 -10.49 -2.51 -12.82
N GLY A 133 -10.56 -1.66 -11.79
CA GLY A 133 -10.09 -2.06 -10.46
C GLY A 133 -9.90 -0.88 -9.52
N SER A 134 -9.27 -1.12 -8.38
CA SER A 134 -9.09 -0.09 -7.36
C SER A 134 -7.64 0.08 -6.92
N LEU A 135 -7.23 1.34 -6.75
CA LEU A 135 -5.99 1.73 -6.07
C LEU A 135 -6.36 2.48 -4.79
N ILE A 136 -6.05 1.89 -3.65
CA ILE A 136 -6.46 2.41 -2.34
C ILE A 136 -5.20 2.81 -1.56
N PHE A 137 -5.19 4.03 -1.05
CA PHE A 137 -4.14 4.54 -0.16
C PHE A 137 -4.67 4.57 1.28
N THR A 138 -3.93 3.97 2.20
CA THR A 138 -4.19 4.09 3.64
C THR A 138 -3.68 5.43 4.13
N GLY A 139 -4.59 6.37 4.24
CA GLY A 139 -4.34 7.69 4.76
C GLY A 139 -4.42 7.75 6.28
N ALA A 140 -4.20 8.94 6.81
CA ALA A 140 -4.30 9.25 8.22
C ALA A 140 -5.00 10.60 8.43
N THR A 141 -5.54 10.82 9.62
CA THR A 141 -6.05 12.15 10.04
C THR A 141 -5.03 13.25 9.81
N ALA A 142 -3.73 12.94 9.93
CA ALA A 142 -2.64 13.84 9.63
C ALA A 142 -2.65 14.38 8.19
N SER A 143 -3.27 13.67 7.22
CA SER A 143 -3.40 14.14 5.83
C SER A 143 -4.35 15.31 5.64
N ILE A 144 -5.21 15.57 6.62
CA ILE A 144 -6.21 16.66 6.60
C ILE A 144 -6.04 17.63 7.77
N ARG A 145 -5.39 17.19 8.85
CA ARG A 145 -5.21 17.97 10.07
C ARG A 145 -3.86 17.70 10.69
N SER A 146 -2.88 18.54 10.36
CA SER A 146 -1.55 18.46 10.98
C SER A 146 -1.58 18.79 12.47
N LYS A 147 -0.80 18.06 13.26
CA LYS A 147 -0.65 18.26 14.70
C LYS A 147 0.82 18.06 15.12
N PRO A 148 1.40 18.97 15.92
CA PRO A 148 2.70 18.67 16.54
C PRO A 148 2.61 17.41 17.42
N PRO A 149 3.67 16.59 17.49
CA PRO A 149 4.95 16.71 16.80
C PRO A 149 5.03 15.94 15.48
N PHE A 150 3.90 15.69 14.79
CA PHE A 150 3.79 14.89 13.57
C PHE A 150 3.87 15.72 12.28
N THR A 151 4.48 16.90 12.30
CA THR A 151 4.48 17.86 11.19
C THR A 151 5.04 17.24 9.90
N ALA A 152 6.16 16.51 9.97
CA ALA A 152 6.76 15.85 8.80
C ALA A 152 5.88 14.71 8.24
N PHE A 153 5.30 13.89 9.14
CA PHE A 153 4.35 12.84 8.75
C PHE A 153 3.09 13.43 8.09
N ALA A 154 2.57 14.53 8.65
CA ALA A 154 1.40 15.21 8.08
C ALA A 154 1.68 15.77 6.67
N ALA A 155 2.86 16.37 6.45
CA ALA A 155 3.28 16.84 5.13
C ALA A 155 3.34 15.69 4.12
N ALA A 156 3.94 14.55 4.49
CA ALA A 156 4.04 13.37 3.66
C ALA A 156 2.67 12.74 3.35
N LYS A 157 1.79 12.59 4.34
CA LYS A 157 0.42 12.06 4.15
C LYS A 157 -0.51 13.01 3.40
N SER A 158 -0.29 14.32 3.50
CA SER A 158 -1.02 15.31 2.67
C SER A 158 -0.62 15.20 1.19
N SER A 159 0.66 14.93 0.90
CA SER A 159 1.12 14.70 -0.47
C SER A 159 0.53 13.40 -1.07
N GLU A 160 0.47 12.30 -0.30
CA GLU A 160 -0.20 11.06 -0.70
C GLU A 160 -1.69 11.30 -1.01
N ARG A 161 -2.39 12.07 -0.18
CA ARG A 161 -3.79 12.43 -0.41
C ARG A 161 -3.97 13.26 -1.69
N SER A 162 -3.09 14.23 -1.93
CA SER A 162 -3.12 15.05 -3.15
C SER A 162 -2.88 14.21 -4.40
N LEU A 163 -1.91 13.27 -4.33
CA LEU A 163 -1.65 12.30 -5.40
C LEU A 163 -2.91 11.48 -5.70
N ALA A 164 -3.53 10.88 -4.68
CA ALA A 164 -4.74 10.08 -4.85
C ALA A 164 -5.88 10.87 -5.51
N GLN A 165 -6.08 12.15 -5.14
CA GLN A 165 -7.08 13.01 -5.76
C GLN A 165 -6.82 13.30 -7.24
N GLY A 166 -5.55 13.51 -7.62
CA GLY A 166 -5.15 13.70 -9.01
C GLY A 166 -5.43 12.44 -9.82
N LEU A 167 -4.96 11.31 -9.34
CA LEU A 167 -5.14 10.01 -10.00
C LEU A 167 -6.62 9.61 -10.12
N ALA A 168 -7.45 9.89 -9.12
CA ALA A 168 -8.88 9.62 -9.18
C ALA A 168 -9.58 10.36 -10.33
N LYS A 169 -9.20 11.62 -10.56
CA LYS A 169 -9.76 12.44 -11.65
C LYS A 169 -9.25 12.00 -13.01
N GLU A 170 -7.98 11.68 -13.12
CA GLU A 170 -7.33 11.31 -14.37
C GLU A 170 -7.75 9.91 -14.85
N PHE A 171 -7.78 8.92 -13.94
CA PHE A 171 -7.99 7.52 -14.30
C PHE A 171 -9.38 6.98 -13.98
N GLY A 172 -10.23 7.72 -13.28
CA GLY A 172 -11.64 7.37 -13.09
C GLY A 172 -12.39 7.11 -14.40
N PRO A 173 -12.26 7.98 -15.43
CA PRO A 173 -12.86 7.73 -16.75
C PRO A 173 -12.33 6.47 -17.44
N HIS A 174 -11.18 5.96 -17.04
CA HIS A 174 -10.57 4.72 -17.56
C HIS A 174 -10.88 3.48 -16.72
N GLY A 175 -11.86 3.56 -15.80
CA GLY A 175 -12.33 2.43 -15.00
C GLY A 175 -11.47 2.12 -13.77
N VAL A 176 -10.56 3.01 -13.37
CA VAL A 176 -9.76 2.83 -12.15
C VAL A 176 -10.35 3.65 -11.01
N HIS A 177 -10.85 2.97 -9.98
CA HIS A 177 -11.31 3.62 -8.76
C HIS A 177 -10.13 3.90 -7.84
N VAL A 178 -9.79 5.19 -7.64
CA VAL A 178 -8.74 5.59 -6.70
C VAL A 178 -9.37 6.19 -5.45
N ALA A 179 -9.00 5.68 -4.28
CA ALA A 179 -9.49 6.14 -2.99
C ALA A 179 -8.35 6.38 -2.00
N HIS A 180 -8.53 7.38 -1.14
CA HIS A 180 -7.69 7.65 0.02
C HIS A 180 -8.54 7.50 1.28
N VAL A 181 -8.30 6.43 2.04
CA VAL A 181 -9.07 6.08 3.25
C VAL A 181 -8.39 6.69 4.47
N ILE A 182 -9.06 7.61 5.13
CA ILE A 182 -8.53 8.27 6.33
C ILE A 182 -8.78 7.36 7.53
N VAL A 183 -7.70 6.84 8.09
CA VAL A 183 -7.74 6.09 9.35
C VAL A 183 -7.50 7.07 10.50
N ASP A 184 -8.46 7.17 11.41
CA ASP A 184 -8.39 8.01 12.61
C ASP A 184 -8.28 7.11 13.84
N GLY A 185 -7.06 6.91 14.33
CA GLY A 185 -6.78 6.08 15.50
C GLY A 185 -5.40 5.43 15.47
N ILE A 186 -5.11 4.70 16.53
CA ILE A 186 -3.93 3.83 16.63
C ILE A 186 -4.38 2.43 16.18
N ILE A 187 -3.69 1.91 15.19
CA ILE A 187 -3.91 0.56 14.65
C ILE A 187 -2.76 -0.32 15.12
#